data_f9c5eddc3edd5c75f7e23b856a24c040
#
_entry.id   f9c5eddc3edd5c75f7e23b856a24c040
#
_cell.length_a   1.000
_cell.length_b   1.000
_cell.length_c   1.000
_cell.angle_alpha   90.00
_cell.angle_beta   90.00
_cell.angle_gamma   90.00
#
_symmetry.space_group_name_H-M   'P 1'
#
loop_
_entity.id
_entity.type
_entity.pdbx_description
1 polymer ?
#
loop_
_entity_poly.entity_id
_entity_poly.type
_entity_poly.pdbx_seq_one_letter_code
_entity_poly.pdbx_strand_id
1 'polypeptide(L)'
;MHPVELPRLAPVIRRAAEADLPAVVRLFSIPDEGNQKLDHADTPLDPRYREALAAIADDPNNALLVADLGGEVVGAFQLTIIQHVAFQGGRVAQIENVIVDPGVRSQGIGEAMMRWAIEEARRRSCFRVQLTTNKVRKRARSFYERLGFVASHEGMKLKLQP
;
A
#
# COMPACT_ATOMS: atom_id res chain seq x y z
N MET A 1 -23.00 12.53 32.24
CA MET A 1 -22.16 11.32 31.98
C MET A 1 -21.57 11.49 30.60
N HIS A 2 -20.29 11.84 30.49
CA HIS A 2 -19.60 11.83 29.19
C HIS A 2 -19.31 10.37 28.83
N PRO A 3 -19.60 9.94 27.61
CA PRO A 3 -19.18 8.61 27.18
C PRO A 3 -17.65 8.59 27.20
N VAL A 4 -17.10 7.62 27.91
CA VAL A 4 -15.65 7.33 27.84
C VAL A 4 -15.42 6.79 26.44
N GLU A 5 -14.90 7.64 25.54
CA GLU A 5 -14.38 7.16 24.27
C GLU A 5 -13.23 6.22 24.57
N LEU A 6 -13.46 4.94 24.33
CA LEU A 6 -12.37 3.96 24.32
C LEU A 6 -11.33 4.41 23.30
N PRO A 7 -10.02 4.39 23.62
CA PRO A 7 -9.00 4.77 22.68
C PRO A 7 -9.14 3.91 21.41
N ARG A 8 -9.33 4.55 20.26
CA ARG A 8 -9.34 3.85 18.97
C ARG A 8 -8.02 3.13 18.82
N LEU A 9 -8.08 1.82 18.62
CA LEU A 9 -6.88 1.02 18.39
C LEU A 9 -6.18 1.55 17.14
N ALA A 10 -4.92 1.99 17.28
CA ALA A 10 -4.13 2.40 16.14
C ALA A 10 -3.56 1.17 15.42
N PRO A 11 -3.55 1.13 14.08
CA PRO A 11 -2.95 0.01 13.37
C PRO A 11 -1.43 0.01 13.55
N VAL A 12 -0.86 -1.18 13.67
CA VAL A 12 0.58 -1.40 13.56
C VAL A 12 0.92 -1.64 12.09
N ILE A 13 1.80 -0.82 11.53
CA ILE A 13 2.31 -1.03 10.17
C ILE A 13 3.58 -1.87 10.25
N ARG A 14 3.56 -3.03 9.61
CA ARG A 14 4.65 -4.00 9.64
C ARG A 14 4.83 -4.70 8.30
N ARG A 15 5.98 -5.34 8.09
CA ARG A 15 6.18 -6.20 6.93
C ARG A 15 5.21 -7.38 6.97
N ALA A 16 4.70 -7.76 5.80
CA ALA A 16 3.88 -8.95 5.66
C ALA A 16 4.73 -10.21 5.91
N ALA A 17 4.15 -11.15 6.64
CA ALA A 17 4.65 -12.52 6.77
C ALA A 17 3.85 -13.46 5.86
N GLU A 18 4.34 -14.67 5.64
CA GLU A 18 3.64 -15.67 4.82
C GLU A 18 2.23 -15.96 5.35
N ALA A 19 2.05 -15.97 6.66
CA ALA A 19 0.75 -16.15 7.30
C ALA A 19 -0.27 -15.04 6.98
N ASP A 20 0.18 -13.86 6.54
CA ASP A 20 -0.70 -12.75 6.17
C ASP A 20 -1.25 -12.88 4.74
N LEU A 21 -0.64 -13.72 3.90
CA LEU A 21 -0.99 -13.82 2.47
C LEU A 21 -2.48 -14.07 2.22
N PRO A 22 -3.19 -14.95 2.94
CA PRO A 22 -4.61 -15.12 2.71
C PRO A 22 -5.41 -13.82 2.89
N ALA A 23 -5.12 -13.05 3.92
CA ALA A 23 -5.78 -11.77 4.17
C ALA A 23 -5.38 -10.71 3.13
N VAL A 24 -4.11 -10.63 2.77
CA VAL A 24 -3.59 -9.70 1.76
C VAL A 24 -4.21 -9.97 0.39
N VAL A 25 -4.23 -11.23 -0.05
CA VAL A 25 -4.81 -11.59 -1.35
C VAL A 25 -6.31 -11.35 -1.36
N ARG A 26 -7.01 -11.62 -0.25
CA ARG A 26 -8.42 -11.25 -0.08
C ARG A 26 -8.62 -9.74 -0.28
N LEU A 27 -7.81 -8.91 0.32
CA LEU A 27 -7.88 -7.46 0.15
C LEU A 27 -7.64 -7.06 -1.32
N PHE A 28 -6.62 -7.61 -1.98
CA PHE A 28 -6.32 -7.30 -3.38
C PHE A 28 -7.39 -7.81 -4.36
N SER A 29 -8.17 -8.82 -4.00
CA SER A 29 -9.29 -9.33 -4.82
C SER A 29 -10.56 -8.49 -4.71
N ILE A 30 -10.65 -7.55 -3.78
CA ILE A 30 -11.81 -6.67 -3.63
C ILE A 30 -11.97 -5.82 -4.89
N PRO A 31 -13.15 -5.79 -5.53
CA PRO A 31 -13.40 -4.97 -6.70
C PRO A 31 -13.10 -3.49 -6.42
N ASP A 32 -12.49 -2.83 -7.39
CA ASP A 32 -12.08 -1.45 -7.30
C ASP A 32 -12.40 -0.70 -8.59
N GLU A 33 -12.87 0.54 -8.45
CA GLU A 33 -13.30 1.34 -9.58
C GLU A 33 -12.13 1.62 -10.55
N GLY A 34 -12.33 1.27 -11.82
CA GLY A 34 -11.38 1.52 -12.89
C GLY A 34 -10.19 0.55 -12.97
N ASN A 35 -10.10 -0.46 -12.11
CA ASN A 35 -9.03 -1.46 -12.16
C ASN A 35 -9.58 -2.86 -12.39
N GLN A 36 -8.94 -3.59 -13.32
CA GLN A 36 -9.18 -5.02 -13.48
C GLN A 36 -8.49 -5.77 -12.35
N LYS A 37 -9.24 -6.57 -11.61
CA LYS A 37 -8.68 -7.45 -10.58
C LYS A 37 -8.28 -8.78 -11.19
N LEU A 38 -7.04 -9.16 -10.94
CA LEU A 38 -6.47 -10.44 -11.36
C LEU A 38 -6.25 -11.39 -10.17
N ASP A 39 -6.46 -10.86 -8.95
CA ASP A 39 -6.20 -11.59 -7.73
C ASP A 39 -7.42 -12.40 -7.29
N HIS A 40 -7.16 -13.63 -6.86
CA HIS A 40 -8.17 -14.57 -6.38
C HIS A 40 -7.71 -15.20 -5.07
N ALA A 41 -8.56 -15.06 -4.04
CA ALA A 41 -8.30 -15.60 -2.71
C ALA A 41 -8.80 -17.07 -2.59
N ASP A 42 -8.42 -17.91 -3.53
CA ASP A 42 -8.78 -19.33 -3.53
C ASP A 42 -8.09 -20.09 -2.38
N THR A 43 -8.62 -21.23 -2.01
CA THR A 43 -8.02 -22.09 -1.01
C THR A 43 -7.76 -23.48 -1.61
N PRO A 44 -6.49 -23.91 -1.69
CA PRO A 44 -5.25 -23.21 -1.30
C PRO A 44 -4.92 -22.04 -2.23
N LEU A 45 -4.18 -21.05 -1.71
CA LEU A 45 -3.71 -19.94 -2.52
C LEU A 45 -2.77 -20.40 -3.63
N ASP A 46 -2.81 -19.69 -4.76
CA ASP A 46 -1.85 -19.90 -5.85
C ASP A 46 -0.40 -19.73 -5.31
N PRO A 47 0.48 -20.69 -5.57
CA PRO A 47 1.88 -20.66 -5.10
C PRO A 47 2.65 -19.40 -5.50
N ARG A 48 2.26 -18.73 -6.60
CA ARG A 48 2.89 -17.50 -7.10
C ARG A 48 2.86 -16.36 -6.08
N TYR A 49 1.85 -16.32 -5.20
CA TYR A 49 1.81 -15.30 -4.12
C TYR A 49 2.92 -15.49 -3.10
N ARG A 50 3.21 -16.73 -2.72
CA ARG A 50 4.31 -17.06 -1.81
C ARG A 50 5.67 -16.77 -2.44
N GLU A 51 5.85 -17.16 -3.70
CA GLU A 51 7.07 -16.89 -4.47
C GLU A 51 7.31 -15.38 -4.61
N ALA A 52 6.26 -14.61 -4.90
CA ALA A 52 6.36 -13.15 -4.97
C ALA A 52 6.72 -12.52 -3.63
N LEU A 53 6.11 -12.98 -2.52
CA LEU A 53 6.45 -12.49 -1.19
C LEU A 53 7.92 -12.78 -0.84
N ALA A 54 8.41 -13.97 -1.15
CA ALA A 54 9.81 -14.34 -0.94
C ALA A 54 10.76 -13.44 -1.75
N ALA A 55 10.46 -13.21 -3.02
CA ALA A 55 11.26 -12.32 -3.87
C ALA A 55 11.27 -10.87 -3.35
N ILE A 56 10.14 -10.38 -2.84
CA ILE A 56 10.05 -9.05 -2.21
C ILE A 56 10.88 -9.02 -0.91
N ALA A 57 10.83 -10.07 -0.10
CA ALA A 57 11.55 -10.14 1.16
C ALA A 57 13.07 -10.16 0.99
N ASP A 58 13.55 -10.74 -0.11
CA ASP A 58 14.98 -10.80 -0.46
C ASP A 58 15.52 -9.48 -1.03
N ASP A 59 14.65 -8.56 -1.44
CA ASP A 59 15.05 -7.26 -1.96
C ASP A 59 15.00 -6.18 -0.85
N PRO A 60 16.16 -5.62 -0.43
CA PRO A 60 16.21 -4.61 0.62
C PRO A 60 15.52 -3.28 0.25
N ASN A 61 15.23 -3.09 -1.04
CA ASN A 61 14.55 -1.91 -1.56
C ASN A 61 13.05 -2.12 -1.81
N ASN A 62 12.53 -3.27 -1.42
CA ASN A 62 11.13 -3.61 -1.65
C ASN A 62 10.49 -4.15 -0.37
N ALA A 63 9.25 -3.82 -0.13
CA ALA A 63 8.51 -4.31 1.02
C ALA A 63 7.01 -4.39 0.73
N LEU A 64 6.41 -5.50 1.07
CA LEU A 64 4.96 -5.61 1.24
C LEU A 64 4.65 -5.31 2.71
N LEU A 65 3.83 -4.29 2.96
CA LEU A 65 3.43 -3.83 4.29
C LEU A 65 1.96 -4.16 4.53
N VAL A 66 1.65 -4.46 5.77
CA VAL A 66 0.28 -4.65 6.23
C VAL A 66 -0.05 -3.69 7.38
N ALA A 67 -1.29 -3.28 7.45
CA ALA A 67 -1.86 -2.61 8.62
C ALA A 67 -2.54 -3.66 9.48
N ASP A 68 -1.97 -3.92 10.63
CA ASP A 68 -2.44 -4.88 11.63
C ASP A 68 -3.21 -4.14 12.71
N LEU A 69 -4.48 -4.43 12.84
CA LEU A 69 -5.36 -3.84 13.85
C LEU A 69 -5.79 -4.91 14.85
N GLY A 70 -5.02 -5.02 15.95
CA GLY A 70 -5.33 -5.99 17.00
C GLY A 70 -5.17 -7.45 16.57
N GLY A 71 -4.24 -7.76 15.68
CA GLY A 71 -3.99 -9.10 15.15
C GLY A 71 -4.71 -9.41 13.84
N GLU A 72 -5.50 -8.47 13.32
CA GLU A 72 -6.22 -8.60 12.06
C GLU A 72 -5.61 -7.69 10.98
N VAL A 73 -5.30 -8.26 9.81
CA VAL A 73 -4.80 -7.48 8.66
C VAL A 73 -5.98 -6.78 7.98
N VAL A 74 -6.01 -5.46 8.11
CA VAL A 74 -7.09 -4.59 7.61
C VAL A 74 -6.66 -3.67 6.47
N GLY A 75 -5.40 -3.70 6.08
CA GLY A 75 -4.88 -2.94 4.95
C GLY A 75 -3.54 -3.48 4.48
N ALA A 76 -3.17 -3.15 3.25
CA ALA A 76 -1.88 -3.52 2.68
C ALA A 76 -1.42 -2.48 1.67
N PHE A 77 -0.13 -2.40 1.44
CA PHE A 77 0.49 -1.62 0.37
C PHE A 77 1.91 -2.12 0.11
N GLN A 78 2.43 -1.83 -1.07
CA GLN A 78 3.82 -2.11 -1.42
C GLN A 78 4.63 -0.81 -1.47
N LEU A 79 5.84 -0.84 -0.92
CA LEU A 79 6.79 0.28 -0.94
C LEU A 79 8.08 -0.18 -1.62
N THR A 80 8.50 0.56 -2.65
CA THR A 80 9.75 0.31 -3.36
C THR A 80 10.62 1.55 -3.31
N ILE A 81 11.90 1.39 -2.97
CA ILE A 81 12.89 2.45 -3.01
C ILE A 81 13.65 2.34 -4.32
N ILE A 82 13.51 3.34 -5.17
CA ILE A 82 14.12 3.37 -6.50
C ILE A 82 15.37 4.25 -6.44
N GLN A 83 16.53 3.64 -6.69
CA GLN A 83 17.78 4.36 -6.82
C GLN A 83 17.91 4.95 -8.23
N HIS A 84 18.21 6.24 -8.33
CA HIS A 84 18.48 6.92 -9.60
C HIS A 84 19.95 7.33 -9.70
N VAL A 85 20.49 7.36 -10.89
CA VAL A 85 21.73 8.08 -11.22
C VAL A 85 21.42 9.58 -11.37
N ALA A 86 20.29 9.89 -11.99
CA ALA A 86 19.74 11.24 -12.03
C ALA A 86 19.47 11.80 -10.62
N PHE A 87 19.12 13.08 -10.53
CA PHE A 87 18.86 13.75 -9.25
C PHE A 87 20.05 13.65 -8.27
N GLN A 88 21.28 13.71 -8.80
CA GLN A 88 22.52 13.58 -8.04
C GLN A 88 22.60 12.25 -7.25
N GLY A 89 22.16 11.15 -7.85
CA GLY A 89 22.11 9.83 -7.21
C GLY A 89 20.97 9.72 -6.18
N GLY A 90 19.90 10.47 -6.35
CA GLY A 90 18.79 10.51 -5.41
C GLY A 90 17.93 9.23 -5.42
N ARG A 91 17.17 9.04 -4.34
CA ARG A 91 16.22 7.95 -4.17
C ARG A 91 14.79 8.45 -4.19
N VAL A 92 13.91 7.65 -4.76
CA VAL A 92 12.47 7.90 -4.79
C VAL A 92 11.76 6.73 -4.11
N ALA A 93 10.78 7.01 -3.25
CA ALA A 93 9.88 6.00 -2.71
C ALA A 93 8.64 5.90 -3.59
N GLN A 94 8.36 4.71 -4.11
CA GLN A 94 7.19 4.39 -4.90
C GLN A 94 6.21 3.57 -4.05
N ILE A 95 4.96 4.04 -3.95
CA ILE A 95 3.89 3.35 -3.25
C ILE A 95 2.93 2.76 -4.28
N GLU A 96 2.57 1.49 -4.09
CA GLU A 96 1.67 0.76 -4.98
C GLU A 96 0.70 -0.12 -4.21
N ASN A 97 -0.39 -0.51 -4.86
CA ASN A 97 -1.36 -1.49 -4.37
C ASN A 97 -1.95 -1.13 -2.99
N VAL A 98 -2.22 0.15 -2.76
CA VAL A 98 -2.80 0.61 -1.49
C VAL A 98 -4.25 0.16 -1.39
N ILE A 99 -4.56 -0.59 -0.36
CA ILE A 99 -5.91 -1.09 -0.06
C ILE A 99 -6.19 -1.02 1.44
N VAL A 100 -7.39 -0.64 1.80
CA VAL A 100 -7.93 -0.73 3.17
C VAL A 100 -9.24 -1.50 3.09
N ASP A 101 -9.44 -2.41 4.02
CA ASP A 101 -10.67 -3.18 4.14
C ASP A 101 -11.88 -2.23 4.18
N PRO A 102 -12.90 -2.43 3.32
CA PRO A 102 -14.09 -1.59 3.29
C PRO A 102 -14.79 -1.45 4.64
N GLY A 103 -14.75 -2.49 5.48
CA GLY A 103 -15.39 -2.53 6.78
C GLY A 103 -14.78 -1.56 7.81
N VAL A 104 -13.54 -1.11 7.59
CA VAL A 104 -12.82 -0.20 8.51
C VAL A 104 -12.35 1.08 7.84
N ARG A 105 -12.86 1.41 6.65
CA ARG A 105 -12.57 2.68 5.98
C ARG A 105 -13.05 3.86 6.81
N SER A 106 -12.42 5.02 6.58
CA SER A 106 -12.71 6.28 7.30
C SER A 106 -12.39 6.24 8.81
N GLN A 107 -11.60 5.28 9.25
CA GLN A 107 -11.09 5.17 10.62
C GLN A 107 -9.61 5.57 10.76
N GLY A 108 -9.03 6.20 9.75
CA GLY A 108 -7.64 6.66 9.77
C GLY A 108 -6.60 5.60 9.39
N ILE A 109 -7.00 4.38 9.01
CA ILE A 109 -6.08 3.29 8.64
C ILE A 109 -5.21 3.68 7.44
N GLY A 110 -5.82 4.16 6.36
CA GLY A 110 -5.09 4.60 5.17
C GLY A 110 -4.14 5.75 5.44
N GLU A 111 -4.54 6.70 6.29
CA GLU A 111 -3.66 7.80 6.71
C GLU A 111 -2.46 7.29 7.50
N ALA A 112 -2.65 6.36 8.44
CA ALA A 112 -1.57 5.75 9.19
C ALA A 112 -0.58 5.02 8.27
N MET A 113 -1.07 4.27 7.27
CA MET A 113 -0.24 3.60 6.26
C MET A 113 0.61 4.60 5.48
N MET A 114 0.01 5.69 4.98
CA MET A 114 0.73 6.69 4.19
C MET A 114 1.72 7.49 5.03
N ARG A 115 1.39 7.87 6.25
CA ARG A 115 2.31 8.54 7.16
C ARG A 115 3.53 7.67 7.47
N TRP A 116 3.30 6.38 7.72
CA TRP A 116 4.39 5.42 7.90
C TRP A 116 5.31 5.35 6.67
N ALA A 117 4.73 5.25 5.47
CA ALA A 117 5.49 5.19 4.22
C ALA A 117 6.32 6.47 3.99
N ILE A 118 5.76 7.63 4.31
CA ILE A 118 6.46 8.93 4.19
C ILE A 118 7.64 8.99 5.17
N GLU A 119 7.44 8.57 6.42
CA GLU A 119 8.53 8.54 7.41
C GLU A 119 9.62 7.53 7.04
N GLU A 120 9.25 6.35 6.55
CA GLU A 120 10.22 5.37 6.04
C GLU A 120 11.01 5.93 4.84
N ALA A 121 10.35 6.63 3.92
CA ALA A 121 11.02 7.30 2.81
C ALA A 121 12.04 8.35 3.29
N ARG A 122 11.68 9.16 4.30
CA ARG A 122 12.61 10.12 4.93
C ARG A 122 13.79 9.41 5.57
N ARG A 123 13.54 8.36 6.34
CA ARG A 123 14.58 7.54 6.98
C ARG A 123 15.53 6.91 5.96
N ARG A 124 15.01 6.56 4.76
CA ARG A 124 15.78 6.03 3.64
C ARG A 124 16.41 7.11 2.75
N SER A 125 16.35 8.39 3.17
CA SER A 125 16.88 9.55 2.43
C SER A 125 16.31 9.69 1.02
N CYS A 126 15.04 9.36 0.84
CA CYS A 126 14.32 9.63 -0.40
C CYS A 126 14.00 11.12 -0.50
N PHE A 127 14.19 11.73 -1.67
CA PHE A 127 13.87 13.14 -1.87
C PHE A 127 12.39 13.36 -2.26
N ARG A 128 11.68 12.31 -2.65
CA ARG A 128 10.23 12.35 -2.87
C ARG A 128 9.58 10.99 -2.66
N VAL A 129 8.28 11.04 -2.40
CA VAL A 129 7.38 9.89 -2.42
C VAL A 129 6.42 10.08 -3.58
N GLN A 130 6.17 9.03 -4.35
CA GLN A 130 5.25 9.07 -5.49
C GLN A 130 4.35 7.85 -5.52
N LEU A 131 3.20 8.02 -6.15
CA LEU A 131 2.22 6.96 -6.40
C LEU A 131 1.41 7.29 -7.65
N THR A 132 0.69 6.31 -8.16
CA THR A 132 -0.32 6.53 -9.20
C THR A 132 -1.69 6.11 -8.67
N THR A 133 -2.72 6.82 -9.11
CA THR A 133 -4.11 6.44 -8.86
C THR A 133 -4.91 6.57 -10.15
N ASN A 134 -5.89 5.69 -10.35
CA ASN A 134 -6.74 5.77 -11.53
C ASN A 134 -7.55 7.08 -11.52
N LYS A 135 -7.64 7.74 -12.68
CA LYS A 135 -8.34 9.04 -12.83
C LYS A 135 -9.81 9.01 -12.38
N VAL A 136 -10.47 7.87 -12.48
CA VAL A 136 -11.87 7.72 -12.05
C VAL A 136 -12.04 7.70 -10.53
N ARG A 137 -10.99 7.37 -9.79
CA ARG A 137 -10.98 7.27 -8.32
C ARG A 137 -10.84 8.63 -7.64
N LYS A 138 -11.83 9.50 -7.81
CA LYS A 138 -11.82 10.89 -7.29
C LYS A 138 -11.63 10.95 -5.77
N ARG A 139 -12.24 10.01 -5.03
CA ARG A 139 -12.13 9.94 -3.57
C ARG A 139 -10.71 9.61 -3.11
N ALA A 140 -10.05 8.67 -3.79
CA ALA A 140 -8.65 8.33 -3.51
C ALA A 140 -7.73 9.52 -3.83
N ARG A 141 -7.96 10.21 -4.95
CA ARG A 141 -7.21 11.42 -5.30
C ARG A 141 -7.32 12.48 -4.21
N SER A 142 -8.52 12.82 -3.76
CA SER A 142 -8.73 13.79 -2.68
C SER A 142 -8.06 13.37 -1.37
N PHE A 143 -8.03 12.07 -1.07
CA PHE A 143 -7.33 11.53 0.09
C PHE A 143 -5.83 11.81 0.02
N TYR A 144 -5.18 11.54 -1.12
CA TYR A 144 -3.75 11.80 -1.30
C TYR A 144 -3.43 13.32 -1.31
N GLU A 145 -4.28 14.13 -1.92
CA GLU A 145 -4.11 15.59 -1.92
C GLU A 145 -4.13 16.17 -0.49
N ARG A 146 -5.00 15.66 0.39
CA ARG A 146 -5.01 16.06 1.81
C ARG A 146 -3.72 15.68 2.55
N LEU A 147 -3.00 14.68 2.10
CA LEU A 147 -1.69 14.27 2.64
C LEU A 147 -0.52 15.06 2.03
N GLY A 148 -0.78 15.98 1.12
CA GLY A 148 0.22 16.83 0.49
C GLY A 148 0.73 16.32 -0.86
N PHE A 149 0.15 15.23 -1.42
CA PHE A 149 0.48 14.80 -2.77
C PHE A 149 -0.10 15.76 -3.81
N VAL A 150 0.67 16.02 -4.86
CA VAL A 150 0.27 16.89 -5.96
C VAL A 150 0.17 16.06 -7.24
N ALA A 151 -0.95 16.17 -7.95
CA ALA A 151 -1.16 15.52 -9.23
C ALA A 151 -0.44 16.29 -10.36
N SER A 152 0.88 16.18 -10.43
CA SER A 152 1.77 16.92 -11.31
C SER A 152 2.12 16.19 -12.61
N HIS A 153 1.82 14.89 -12.71
CA HIS A 153 2.20 14.04 -13.84
C HIS A 153 1.02 13.18 -14.29
N GLU A 154 1.03 12.77 -15.54
CA GLU A 154 0.10 11.77 -16.06
C GLU A 154 0.80 10.40 -16.17
N GLY A 155 0.15 9.36 -15.62
CA GLY A 155 0.62 8.00 -15.74
C GLY A 155 0.19 7.40 -17.08
N MET A 156 1.12 6.74 -17.77
CA MET A 156 0.86 6.01 -19.02
C MET A 156 1.19 4.54 -18.79
N LYS A 157 0.34 3.63 -19.27
CA LYS A 157 0.53 2.18 -19.15
C LYS A 157 0.40 1.51 -20.50
N LEU A 158 1.38 0.69 -20.85
CA LEU A 158 1.32 -0.25 -21.96
C LEU A 158 1.15 -1.65 -21.37
N LYS A 159 0.03 -2.30 -21.66
CA LYS A 159 -0.18 -3.70 -21.26
C LYS A 159 0.63 -4.60 -22.18
N LEU A 160 1.47 -5.43 -21.60
CA LEU A 160 2.18 -6.49 -22.30
C LEU A 160 1.30 -7.74 -22.20
N GLN A 161 1.11 -8.42 -23.32
CA GLN A 161 0.43 -9.74 -23.28
C GLN A 161 1.38 -10.75 -22.63
N PRO A 162 0.86 -11.67 -21.80
CA PRO A 162 1.66 -12.76 -21.24
C PRO A 162 2.10 -13.72 -22.33
#